data_362d9d252abf09413123d048ff0926e2
#
_entry.id   362d9d252abf09413123d048ff0926e2
#
_cell.length_a   1.000
_cell.length_b   1.000
_cell.length_c   1.000
_cell.angle_alpha   90.00
_cell.angle_beta   90.00
_cell.angle_gamma   90.00
#
_symmetry.space_group_name_H-M   'P 1'
#
loop_
_entity.id
_entity.type
_entity.pdbx_description
1 polymer ?
#
loop_
_entity_poly.entity_id
_entity_poly.type
_entity_poly.pdbx_seq_one_letter_code
_entity_poly.pdbx_strand_id
1 'polypeptide(L)'
;RKAAPNLTPDKIVATSMEDPEEIEIRFPQMRRGSIKHGDYQPLQMGCFRPNQECSGTNTPIEGLYVCGVSAYPGGLVLGGPGYLGANRVAEDLGVAKWWKPTPEMERYVETYLKEA
;
A
#
# COMPACT_ATOMS: atom_id res chain seq x y z
N ARG A 1 13.69 14.31 -25.67
CA ARG A 1 13.14 15.00 -26.86
C ARG A 1 12.73 14.05 -27.99
N LYS A 2 13.31 12.86 -28.11
CA LYS A 2 12.91 11.89 -29.17
C LYS A 2 11.44 11.42 -29.01
N ALA A 3 10.96 11.28 -27.76
CA ALA A 3 9.59 10.83 -27.46
C ALA A 3 8.55 11.97 -27.43
N ALA A 4 8.99 13.22 -27.32
CA ALA A 4 8.13 14.40 -27.26
C ALA A 4 8.77 15.58 -28.03
N PRO A 5 8.73 15.58 -29.36
CA PRO A 5 9.39 16.59 -30.19
C PRO A 5 8.82 17.98 -30.01
N ASN A 6 7.56 18.09 -29.57
CA ASN A 6 6.88 19.36 -29.33
C ASN A 6 7.17 19.94 -27.94
N LEU A 7 7.90 19.24 -27.04
CA LEU A 7 8.30 19.76 -25.74
C LEU A 7 9.57 20.59 -25.90
N THR A 8 9.36 21.87 -26.21
CA THR A 8 10.42 22.86 -26.36
C THR A 8 10.73 23.55 -25.02
N PRO A 9 11.93 24.12 -24.82
CA PRO A 9 12.32 24.76 -23.54
C PRO A 9 11.34 25.84 -23.06
N ASP A 10 10.73 26.57 -23.97
CA ASP A 10 9.75 27.63 -23.69
C ASP A 10 8.44 27.09 -23.09
N LYS A 11 8.17 25.81 -23.23
CA LYS A 11 6.99 25.13 -22.66
C LYS A 11 7.25 24.50 -21.30
N ILE A 12 8.48 24.52 -20.82
CA ILE A 12 8.88 23.92 -19.54
C ILE A 12 8.92 25.04 -18.49
N VAL A 13 7.96 25.03 -17.60
CA VAL A 13 7.88 26.02 -16.51
C VAL A 13 8.92 25.75 -15.43
N ALA A 14 9.09 24.47 -15.06
CA ALA A 14 10.07 24.05 -14.08
C ALA A 14 10.37 22.55 -14.26
N THR A 15 11.54 22.14 -13.80
CA THR A 15 11.94 20.73 -13.69
C THR A 15 12.39 20.46 -12.27
N SER A 16 11.99 19.32 -11.71
CA SER A 16 12.48 18.82 -10.45
C SER A 16 12.91 17.36 -10.64
N MET A 17 13.99 17.00 -9.98
CA MET A 17 14.49 15.62 -9.93
C MET A 17 14.99 15.37 -8.52
N GLU A 18 14.58 14.26 -7.94
CA GLU A 18 15.05 13.81 -6.64
C GLU A 18 15.74 12.45 -6.83
N ASP A 19 16.93 12.30 -6.29
CA ASP A 19 17.62 11.03 -6.24
C ASP A 19 17.15 10.18 -5.02
N PRO A 20 17.53 8.90 -4.94
CA PRO A 20 17.12 8.04 -3.83
C PRO A 20 17.56 8.54 -2.45
N GLU A 21 18.66 9.26 -2.35
CA GLU A 21 19.17 9.82 -1.11
C GLU A 21 18.34 11.04 -0.67
N GLU A 22 18.02 11.93 -1.59
CA GLU A 22 17.13 13.08 -1.36
C GLU A 22 15.72 12.61 -0.94
N ILE A 23 15.22 11.53 -1.57
CA ILE A 23 13.94 10.92 -1.18
C ILE A 23 14.00 10.39 0.25
N GLU A 24 15.08 9.70 0.65
CA GLU A 24 15.25 9.19 2.02
C GLU A 24 15.36 10.33 3.04
N ILE A 25 16.05 11.41 2.72
CA ILE A 25 16.15 12.60 3.59
C ILE A 25 14.78 13.22 3.82
N ARG A 26 13.99 13.35 2.77
CA ARG A 26 12.64 13.93 2.82
C ARG A 26 11.61 13.01 3.46
N PHE A 27 11.75 11.71 3.22
CA PHE A 27 10.86 10.65 3.70
C PHE A 27 11.68 9.52 4.33
N PRO A 28 12.06 9.62 5.61
CA PRO A 28 12.98 8.68 6.26
C PRO A 28 12.54 7.22 6.26
N GLN A 29 11.24 6.96 6.08
CA GLN A 29 10.70 5.61 5.93
C GLN A 29 10.97 5.00 4.54
N MET A 30 11.30 5.82 3.55
CA MET A 30 11.63 5.39 2.19
C MET A 30 13.13 5.14 2.04
N ARG A 31 13.62 4.14 2.79
CA ARG A 31 15.05 3.79 2.79
C ARG A 31 15.57 3.57 1.38
N ARG A 32 16.68 4.25 1.04
CA ARG A 32 17.30 4.25 -0.31
C ARG A 32 16.30 4.60 -1.42
N GLY A 33 15.37 5.49 -1.15
CA GLY A 33 14.33 5.91 -2.08
C GLY A 33 13.25 4.86 -2.37
N SER A 34 13.16 3.79 -1.57
CA SER A 34 12.16 2.75 -1.77
C SER A 34 10.75 3.24 -1.46
N ILE A 35 9.98 3.54 -2.50
CA ILE A 35 8.55 3.89 -2.39
C ILE A 35 7.67 2.73 -1.88
N LYS A 36 8.24 1.55 -1.75
CA LYS A 36 7.57 0.32 -1.33
C LYS A 36 7.89 -0.08 0.11
N HIS A 37 8.71 0.71 0.81
CA HIS A 37 9.13 0.46 2.18
C HIS A 37 9.64 -0.97 2.39
N GLY A 38 10.86 -1.25 2.00
CA GLY A 38 11.47 -2.57 2.08
C GLY A 38 11.76 -3.16 0.70
N ASP A 39 12.16 -4.40 0.67
CA ASP A 39 12.64 -5.07 -0.54
C ASP A 39 11.53 -5.96 -1.14
N TYR A 40 11.63 -6.19 -2.44
CA TYR A 40 10.75 -7.09 -3.20
C TYR A 40 11.27 -8.51 -3.13
N GLN A 41 11.33 -9.03 -1.92
CA GLN A 41 11.74 -10.41 -1.65
C GLN A 41 10.56 -11.18 -1.02
N PRO A 42 10.47 -12.50 -1.23
CA PRO A 42 9.37 -13.30 -0.70
C PRO A 42 9.15 -13.12 0.80
N LEU A 43 10.24 -13.00 1.60
CA LEU A 43 10.18 -12.81 3.05
C LEU A 43 9.87 -11.36 3.50
N GLN A 44 9.67 -10.45 2.56
CA GLN A 44 9.26 -9.07 2.82
C GLN A 44 7.98 -8.68 2.08
N MET A 45 7.23 -9.66 1.58
CA MET A 45 6.00 -9.44 0.82
C MET A 45 4.87 -10.33 1.36
N GLY A 46 3.66 -9.97 0.99
CA GLY A 46 2.47 -10.73 1.36
C GLY A 46 2.30 -10.86 2.88
N CYS A 47 2.06 -12.06 3.35
CA CYS A 47 1.84 -12.38 4.77
C CYS A 47 3.07 -12.18 5.67
N PHE A 48 4.26 -11.92 5.12
CA PHE A 48 5.45 -11.56 5.88
C PHE A 48 5.59 -10.05 6.10
N ARG A 49 4.60 -9.25 5.69
CA ARG A 49 4.67 -7.80 5.73
C ARG A 49 3.68 -7.19 6.72
N PRO A 50 4.10 -6.37 7.69
CA PRO A 50 5.49 -6.03 8.07
C PRO A 50 6.22 -7.20 8.72
N ASN A 51 5.50 -8.13 9.32
CA ASN A 51 5.91 -9.43 9.84
C ASN A 51 4.68 -10.34 9.93
N GLN A 52 4.85 -11.61 10.25
CA GLN A 52 3.76 -12.58 10.31
C GLN A 52 2.67 -12.23 11.32
N GLU A 53 3.03 -11.67 12.47
CA GLU A 53 2.09 -11.32 13.54
C GLU A 53 1.18 -10.14 13.19
N CYS A 54 1.69 -9.21 12.36
CA CYS A 54 0.98 -7.99 11.97
C CYS A 54 0.44 -8.02 10.54
N SER A 55 0.53 -9.14 9.83
CA SER A 55 0.08 -9.25 8.43
C SER A 55 -1.44 -9.10 8.27
N GLY A 56 -2.19 -9.36 9.34
CA GLY A 56 -3.65 -9.16 9.39
C GLY A 56 -4.09 -7.75 9.79
N THR A 57 -3.20 -6.76 9.71
CA THR A 57 -3.37 -5.35 10.12
C THR A 57 -3.47 -5.11 11.64
N ASN A 58 -3.91 -6.06 12.42
CA ASN A 58 -3.83 -6.01 13.89
C ASN A 58 -2.39 -6.22 14.37
N THR A 59 -2.09 -5.77 15.59
CA THR A 59 -0.80 -5.98 16.25
C THR A 59 -1.03 -6.73 17.57
N PRO A 60 0.05 -7.23 18.21
CA PRO A 60 -0.05 -7.76 19.57
C PRO A 60 -0.49 -6.74 20.63
N ILE A 61 -0.48 -5.46 20.29
CA ILE A 61 -0.94 -4.37 21.17
C ILE A 61 -2.42 -4.12 20.90
N GLU A 62 -3.25 -4.28 21.91
CA GLU A 62 -4.70 -4.06 21.80
C GLU A 62 -5.02 -2.63 21.33
N GLY A 63 -5.90 -2.53 20.34
CA GLY A 63 -6.31 -1.25 19.74
C GLY A 63 -5.29 -0.60 18.81
N LEU A 64 -4.11 -1.20 18.60
CA LEU A 64 -3.11 -0.72 17.65
C LEU A 64 -3.17 -1.51 16.34
N TYR A 65 -3.37 -0.79 15.25
CA TYR A 65 -3.47 -1.36 13.91
C TYR A 65 -2.38 -0.79 13.00
N VAL A 66 -1.91 -1.60 12.05
CA VAL A 66 -0.97 -1.18 11.02
C VAL A 66 -1.63 -1.20 9.64
N CYS A 67 -1.48 -0.10 8.92
CA CYS A 67 -1.94 0.02 7.54
C CYS A 67 -0.97 0.90 6.75
N GLY A 68 -1.13 0.95 5.43
CA GLY A 68 -0.26 1.72 4.56
C GLY A 68 0.78 0.87 3.86
N VAL A 69 1.80 1.51 3.29
CA VAL A 69 2.77 0.89 2.37
C VAL A 69 3.58 -0.23 3.01
N SER A 70 3.84 -0.15 4.32
CA SER A 70 4.60 -1.17 5.06
C SER A 70 3.79 -2.39 5.45
N ALA A 71 2.45 -2.32 5.36
CA ALA A 71 1.55 -3.41 5.73
C ALA A 71 1.21 -4.32 4.53
N TYR A 72 0.54 -5.46 4.81
CA TYR A 72 0.00 -6.35 3.79
C TYR A 72 -0.99 -5.62 2.86
N PRO A 73 -1.03 -5.87 1.58
CA PRO A 73 -0.20 -6.78 0.77
C PRO A 73 1.15 -6.17 0.32
N GLY A 74 1.45 -4.95 0.69
CA GLY A 74 2.70 -4.28 0.37
C GLY A 74 2.54 -3.06 -0.53
N GLY A 75 3.66 -2.43 -0.79
CA GLY A 75 3.85 -1.08 -1.31
C GLY A 75 3.14 -0.66 -2.59
N LEU A 76 3.29 0.58 -2.91
CA LEU A 76 2.65 1.46 -3.87
C LEU A 76 1.44 2.21 -3.29
N VAL A 77 0.98 3.22 -4.04
CA VAL A 77 -0.22 4.01 -3.68
C VAL A 77 -1.46 3.18 -4.02
N LEU A 78 -1.67 2.13 -3.25
CA LEU A 78 -2.83 1.26 -3.35
C LEU A 78 -3.68 1.45 -2.10
N GLY A 79 -4.98 1.65 -2.24
CA GLY A 79 -5.91 1.73 -1.11
C GLY A 79 -6.06 0.42 -0.31
N GLY A 80 -5.46 -0.68 -0.79
CA GLY A 80 -5.60 -2.01 -0.21
C GLY A 80 -5.30 -2.10 1.29
N PRO A 81 -4.10 -1.74 1.76
CA PRO A 81 -3.78 -1.80 3.18
C PRO A 81 -4.70 -0.94 4.06
N GLY A 82 -5.09 0.25 3.57
CA GLY A 82 -6.05 1.11 4.26
C GLY A 82 -7.44 0.49 4.34
N TYR A 83 -7.91 -0.11 3.24
CA TYR A 83 -9.19 -0.82 3.20
C TYR A 83 -9.22 -2.02 4.15
N LEU A 84 -8.15 -2.82 4.18
CA LEU A 84 -8.02 -3.97 5.09
C LEU A 84 -7.99 -3.50 6.55
N GLY A 85 -7.22 -2.44 6.85
CA GLY A 85 -7.18 -1.83 8.18
C GLY A 85 -8.54 -1.31 8.63
N ALA A 86 -9.25 -0.57 7.77
CA ALA A 86 -10.59 -0.08 8.08
C ALA A 86 -11.60 -1.21 8.34
N ASN A 87 -11.53 -2.28 7.55
CA ASN A 87 -12.37 -3.47 7.78
C ASN A 87 -12.09 -4.11 9.14
N ARG A 88 -10.81 -4.28 9.47
CA ARG A 88 -10.42 -4.89 10.74
C ARG A 88 -10.84 -4.05 11.94
N VAL A 89 -10.60 -2.76 11.91
CA VAL A 89 -11.04 -1.83 12.98
C VAL A 89 -12.55 -1.85 13.15
N ALA A 90 -13.31 -1.83 12.05
CA ALA A 90 -14.77 -1.88 12.11
C ALA A 90 -15.27 -3.19 12.72
N GLU A 91 -14.64 -4.31 12.42
CA GLU A 91 -14.96 -5.63 12.98
C GLU A 91 -14.68 -5.69 14.48
N ASP A 92 -13.52 -5.24 14.93
CA ASP A 92 -13.13 -5.25 16.33
C ASP A 92 -13.97 -4.32 17.20
N LEU A 93 -14.41 -3.18 16.63
CA LEU A 93 -15.30 -2.23 17.31
C LEU A 93 -16.79 -2.56 17.16
N GLY A 94 -17.16 -3.57 16.41
CA GLY A 94 -18.55 -3.91 16.12
C GLY A 94 -19.32 -2.83 15.35
N VAL A 95 -18.60 -2.01 14.56
CA VAL A 95 -19.19 -0.91 13.78
C VAL A 95 -19.69 -1.43 12.44
N ALA A 96 -20.92 -1.11 12.09
CA ALA A 96 -21.48 -1.47 10.79
C ALA A 96 -20.75 -0.76 9.66
N LYS A 97 -20.26 -1.53 8.70
CA LYS A 97 -19.59 -1.03 7.51
C LYS A 97 -20.61 -0.43 6.55
N TRP A 98 -20.45 0.85 6.18
CA TRP A 98 -21.28 1.49 5.16
C TRP A 98 -20.81 1.22 3.73
N TRP A 99 -19.55 0.81 3.57
CA TRP A 99 -18.97 0.42 2.28
C TRP A 99 -19.24 -1.05 1.99
N LYS A 100 -19.43 -1.36 0.71
CA LYS A 100 -19.67 -2.72 0.24
C LYS A 100 -18.63 -3.08 -0.81
N PRO A 101 -18.27 -4.36 -0.96
CA PRO A 101 -17.48 -4.82 -2.10
C PRO A 101 -18.17 -4.45 -3.41
N THR A 102 -17.39 -4.29 -4.47
CA THR A 102 -17.97 -4.14 -5.80
C THR A 102 -18.61 -5.47 -6.25
N PRO A 103 -19.62 -5.44 -7.17
CA PRO A 103 -20.23 -6.67 -7.69
C PRO A 103 -19.22 -7.65 -8.32
N GLU A 104 -18.14 -7.11 -8.92
CA GLU A 104 -17.05 -7.93 -9.46
C GLU A 104 -16.28 -8.65 -8.36
N MET A 105 -16.01 -7.96 -7.25
CA MET A 105 -15.33 -8.56 -6.10
C MET A 105 -16.20 -9.62 -5.43
N GLU A 106 -17.50 -9.36 -5.25
CA GLU A 106 -18.44 -10.34 -4.71
C GLU A 106 -18.45 -11.61 -5.58
N ARG A 107 -18.54 -11.46 -6.89
CA ARG A 107 -18.48 -12.56 -7.85
C ARG A 107 -17.16 -13.33 -7.77
N TYR A 108 -16.03 -12.62 -7.65
CA TYR A 108 -14.73 -13.24 -7.50
C TYR A 108 -14.65 -14.11 -6.23
N VAL A 109 -15.09 -13.57 -5.10
CA VAL A 109 -15.13 -14.30 -3.81
C VAL A 109 -16.04 -15.52 -3.92
N GLU A 110 -17.20 -15.37 -4.53
CA GLU A 110 -18.14 -16.49 -4.73
C GLU A 110 -17.57 -17.60 -5.62
N THR A 111 -16.86 -17.21 -6.68
CA THR A 111 -16.33 -18.17 -7.67
C THR A 111 -15.08 -18.90 -7.20
N TYR A 112 -14.19 -18.19 -6.47
CA TYR A 112 -12.82 -18.68 -6.26
C TYR A 112 -12.43 -18.86 -4.78
N LEU A 113 -13.18 -18.29 -3.84
CA LEU A 113 -12.77 -18.29 -2.43
C LEU A 113 -13.75 -18.96 -1.46
N LYS A 114 -14.96 -19.33 -1.90
CA LYS A 114 -15.94 -20.04 -1.05
C LYS A 114 -15.68 -21.54 -0.89
N GLU A 115 -14.80 -22.10 -1.69
CA GLU A 115 -14.46 -23.54 -1.67
C GLU A 115 -13.08 -23.84 -1.06
N ALA A 116 -12.45 -22.84 -0.38
CA ALA A 116 -11.13 -22.98 0.24
C ALA A 116 -11.25 -23.19 1.76
#